data_2959649599895e0ccd4420c34fd85ba9
#
_entry.id   2959649599895e0ccd4420c34fd85ba9
#
_cell.length_a   1.000
_cell.length_b   1.000
_cell.length_c   1.000
_cell.angle_alpha   90.00
_cell.angle_beta   90.00
_cell.angle_gamma   90.00
#
_symmetry.space_group_name_H-M   'P 1'
#
loop_
_entity.id
_entity.type
_entity.pdbx_description
1 polymer ?
#
loop_
_entity_poly.entity_id
_entity_poly.type
_entity_poly.pdbx_seq_one_letter_code
_entity_poly.pdbx_strand_id
1 'polypeptide(L)'
;GLEARSTVGEINANMYQATTKWKTGKNGQQERALDGWDIEAGLPLPYMNWATVFVKRYEWSGEDGRKDIKGNDAQLRAYVPILPGLEIQAGRTFKDDDKDSNYFTAIFNVTDAFSNKPKQPIQWFSDTAYKLESMEDRRYEKVRRENIIVKQIGGAGFIAKAVGV
;
A
#
# COMPACT_ATOMS: atom_id res chain seq x y z
N GLY A 1 -1.19 0.88 14.27
CA GLY A 1 -1.79 -0.09 13.36
C GLY A 1 -1.92 -1.47 14.01
N LEU A 2 -2.76 -2.28 13.44
CA LEU A 2 -2.93 -3.69 13.75
C LEU A 2 -2.73 -4.49 12.47
N GLU A 3 -2.12 -5.67 12.60
CA GLU A 3 -1.80 -6.52 11.48
C GLU A 3 -2.03 -7.98 11.85
N ALA A 4 -2.68 -8.72 10.98
CA ALA A 4 -2.84 -10.17 11.07
C ALA A 4 -2.44 -10.80 9.74
N ARG A 5 -1.51 -11.77 9.80
CA ARG A 5 -1.01 -12.48 8.62
C ARG A 5 -1.14 -13.98 8.77
N SER A 6 -1.43 -14.64 7.67
CA SER A 6 -1.41 -16.07 7.53
C SER A 6 -0.80 -16.46 6.18
N THR A 7 -0.64 -17.75 5.93
CA THR A 7 -0.18 -18.26 4.64
C THR A 7 -1.19 -18.07 3.50
N VAL A 8 -2.45 -17.82 3.84
CA VAL A 8 -3.56 -17.69 2.87
C VAL A 8 -4.15 -16.28 2.79
N GLY A 9 -3.59 -15.33 3.52
CA GLY A 9 -4.04 -13.94 3.45
C GLY A 9 -3.55 -13.08 4.61
N GLU A 10 -3.74 -11.77 4.47
CA GLU A 10 -3.36 -10.80 5.48
C GLU A 10 -4.40 -9.68 5.58
N ILE A 11 -4.50 -9.09 6.77
CA ILE A 11 -5.34 -7.93 7.05
C ILE A 11 -4.49 -6.92 7.82
N ASN A 12 -4.56 -5.67 7.39
CA ASN A 12 -3.88 -4.54 8.01
C ASN A 12 -4.91 -3.45 8.30
N ALA A 13 -4.85 -2.87 9.49
CA ALA A 13 -5.69 -1.72 9.86
C ALA A 13 -4.82 -0.65 10.50
N ASN A 14 -4.89 0.56 9.99
CA ASN A 14 -4.09 1.68 10.44
C ASN A 14 -4.95 2.88 10.83
N MET A 15 -4.51 3.61 11.83
CA MET A 15 -5.03 4.93 12.19
C MET A 15 -3.88 5.94 12.13
N TYR A 16 -4.17 7.10 11.57
CA TYR A 16 -3.24 8.19 11.37
C TYR A 16 -3.74 9.41 12.12
N GLN A 17 -2.87 10.02 12.90
CA GLN A 17 -3.19 11.22 13.66
C GLN A 17 -2.24 12.35 13.26
N ALA A 18 -2.80 13.45 12.81
CA ALA A 18 -2.04 14.65 12.52
C ALA A 18 -1.57 15.33 13.80
N THR A 19 -0.28 15.49 13.94
CA THR A 19 0.32 16.18 15.12
C THR A 19 0.52 17.69 14.88
N THR A 20 0.28 18.14 13.65
CA THR A 20 0.54 19.53 13.25
C THR A 20 -0.75 20.27 12.91
N LYS A 21 -0.84 21.52 13.36
CA LYS A 21 -1.87 22.48 12.95
C LYS A 21 -1.56 23.04 11.55
N TRP A 22 -2.37 23.96 11.07
CA TRP A 22 -2.11 24.69 9.84
C TRP A 22 -0.72 25.35 9.84
N LYS A 23 0.02 25.16 8.77
CA LYS A 23 1.36 25.74 8.55
C LYS A 23 1.46 26.29 7.14
N THR A 24 2.23 27.33 6.96
CA THR A 24 2.55 27.85 5.64
C THR A 24 3.55 26.89 4.96
N GLY A 25 3.12 26.28 3.86
CA GLY A 25 3.94 25.40 3.03
C GLY A 25 4.93 26.19 2.15
N LYS A 26 5.76 25.47 1.42
CA LYS A 26 6.79 26.06 0.53
C LYS A 26 6.22 27.01 -0.53
N ASN A 27 4.96 26.83 -0.91
CA ASN A 27 4.28 27.65 -1.93
C ASN A 27 3.52 28.85 -1.32
N GLY A 28 3.74 29.16 -0.05
CA GLY A 28 3.01 30.23 0.66
C GLY A 28 1.55 29.89 1.02
N GLN A 29 1.06 28.71 0.68
CA GLN A 29 -0.28 28.25 1.01
C GLN A 29 -0.31 27.61 2.40
N GLN A 30 -1.43 27.77 3.10
CA GLN A 30 -1.65 27.05 4.37
C GLN A 30 -1.90 25.57 4.06
N GLU A 31 -1.21 24.69 4.73
CA GLU A 31 -1.38 23.24 4.60
C GLU A 31 -1.44 22.58 5.98
N ARG A 32 -2.23 21.52 6.09
CA ARG A 32 -2.38 20.70 7.29
C ARG A 32 -2.45 19.22 6.91
N ALA A 33 -1.78 18.36 7.67
CA ALA A 33 -1.98 16.92 7.57
C ALA A 33 -3.36 16.55 8.10
N LEU A 34 -3.99 15.54 7.51
CA LEU A 34 -5.31 15.06 7.91
C LEU A 34 -5.19 13.82 8.79
N ASP A 35 -6.13 13.70 9.73
CA ASP A 35 -6.39 12.47 10.43
C ASP A 35 -7.06 11.48 9.49
N GLY A 36 -6.87 10.19 9.72
CA GLY A 36 -7.50 9.20 8.87
C GLY A 36 -7.29 7.77 9.34
N TRP A 37 -7.84 6.86 8.56
CA TRP A 37 -7.65 5.44 8.76
C TRP A 37 -7.70 4.70 7.43
N ASP A 38 -7.09 3.52 7.41
CA ASP A 38 -7.27 2.54 6.34
C ASP A 38 -7.42 1.13 6.91
N ILE A 39 -8.09 0.31 6.13
CA ILE A 39 -8.13 -1.14 6.32
C ILE A 39 -7.85 -1.81 4.97
N GLU A 40 -6.94 -2.75 4.96
CA GLU A 40 -6.50 -3.46 3.76
C GLU A 40 -6.55 -4.96 3.99
N ALA A 41 -7.03 -5.71 3.01
CA ALA A 41 -6.97 -7.16 2.97
C ALA A 41 -6.17 -7.61 1.75
N GLY A 42 -5.27 -8.57 1.94
CA GLY A 42 -4.44 -9.17 0.89
C GLY A 42 -4.71 -10.66 0.78
N LEU A 43 -4.90 -11.15 -0.44
CA LEU A 43 -5.14 -12.56 -0.75
C LEU A 43 -4.17 -13.01 -1.85
N PRO A 44 -3.27 -13.98 -1.59
CA PRO A 44 -2.46 -14.60 -2.63
C PRO A 44 -3.36 -15.21 -3.70
N LEU A 45 -2.96 -15.10 -4.97
CA LEU A 45 -3.69 -15.76 -6.06
C LEU A 45 -3.45 -17.27 -5.96
N PRO A 46 -4.52 -18.09 -6.06
CA PRO A 46 -4.37 -19.54 -6.04
C PRO A 46 -3.42 -20.02 -7.15
N TYR A 47 -2.53 -20.93 -6.84
CA TYR A 47 -1.50 -21.49 -7.73
C TYR A 47 -0.45 -20.47 -8.23
N MET A 48 -0.56 -19.19 -7.88
CA MET A 48 0.34 -18.11 -8.29
C MET A 48 0.94 -17.43 -7.05
N ASN A 49 1.77 -18.17 -6.31
CA ASN A 49 2.33 -17.71 -5.00
C ASN A 49 3.18 -16.42 -5.09
N TRP A 50 3.51 -16.01 -6.31
CA TRP A 50 4.24 -14.77 -6.60
C TRP A 50 3.33 -13.55 -6.76
N ALA A 51 2.00 -13.72 -6.76
CA ALA A 51 1.03 -12.65 -6.98
C ALA A 51 -0.01 -12.60 -5.85
N THR A 52 -0.32 -11.38 -5.39
CA THR A 52 -1.30 -11.10 -4.33
C THR A 52 -2.20 -9.96 -4.75
N VAL A 53 -3.49 -10.12 -4.57
CA VAL A 53 -4.48 -9.05 -4.73
C VAL A 53 -4.72 -8.40 -3.38
N PHE A 54 -4.69 -7.08 -3.35
CA PHE A 54 -5.04 -6.26 -2.19
C PHE A 54 -6.27 -5.43 -2.48
N VAL A 55 -7.13 -5.31 -1.49
CA VAL A 55 -8.24 -4.36 -1.50
C VAL A 55 -8.17 -3.53 -0.22
N LYS A 56 -8.29 -2.21 -0.36
CA LYS A 56 -8.17 -1.25 0.73
C LYS A 56 -9.35 -0.30 0.73
N ARG A 57 -9.91 -0.02 1.90
CA ARG A 57 -10.80 1.12 2.17
C ARG A 57 -10.05 2.13 3.00
N TYR A 58 -10.19 3.41 2.68
CA TYR A 58 -9.56 4.50 3.42
C TYR A 58 -10.50 5.68 3.58
N GLU A 59 -10.24 6.46 4.63
CA GLU A 59 -10.93 7.71 4.92
C GLU A 59 -9.97 8.69 5.60
N TRP A 60 -9.96 9.94 5.12
CA TRP A 60 -9.22 11.04 5.68
C TRP A 60 -10.19 12.15 6.02
N SER A 61 -10.20 12.57 7.29
CA SER A 61 -11.15 13.54 7.81
C SER A 61 -10.85 14.94 7.31
N GLY A 62 -11.80 15.56 6.64
CA GLY A 62 -11.70 16.95 6.19
C GLY A 62 -11.80 17.91 7.37
N GLU A 63 -11.02 18.97 7.35
CA GLU A 63 -10.99 19.99 8.37
C GLU A 63 -11.76 21.26 7.93
N ASP A 64 -12.20 22.05 8.90
CA ASP A 64 -12.90 23.32 8.68
C ASP A 64 -14.16 23.20 7.80
N GLY A 65 -14.95 22.15 8.03
CA GLY A 65 -16.22 21.91 7.33
C GLY A 65 -16.07 21.38 5.91
N ARG A 66 -14.87 20.97 5.51
CA ARG A 66 -14.66 20.30 4.22
C ARG A 66 -15.03 18.82 4.28
N LYS A 67 -15.39 18.28 3.12
CA LYS A 67 -15.71 16.87 2.98
C LYS A 67 -14.49 16.00 3.27
N ASP A 68 -14.75 14.82 3.83
CA ASP A 68 -13.74 13.77 3.99
C ASP A 68 -13.31 13.23 2.61
N ILE A 69 -12.08 12.75 2.55
CA ILE A 69 -11.57 12.04 1.38
C ILE A 69 -11.76 10.56 1.63
N LYS A 70 -12.61 9.91 0.87
CA LYS A 70 -12.93 8.48 1.01
C LYS A 70 -12.73 7.77 -0.32
N GLY A 71 -12.37 6.51 -0.23
CA GLY A 71 -12.24 5.71 -1.44
C GLY A 71 -11.87 4.27 -1.16
N ASN A 72 -11.84 3.49 -2.23
CA ASN A 72 -11.34 2.13 -2.22
C ASN A 72 -10.13 2.05 -3.15
N ASP A 73 -9.23 1.11 -2.89
CA ASP A 73 -8.12 0.80 -3.75
C ASP A 73 -8.09 -0.70 -4.02
N ALA A 74 -7.89 -1.08 -5.27
CA ALA A 74 -7.69 -2.46 -5.67
C ALA A 74 -6.33 -2.57 -6.36
N GLN A 75 -5.45 -3.41 -5.84
CA GLN A 75 -4.06 -3.55 -6.29
C GLN A 75 -3.70 -5.01 -6.52
N LEU A 76 -3.04 -5.28 -7.63
CA LEU A 76 -2.27 -6.50 -7.85
C LEU A 76 -0.79 -6.20 -7.57
N ARG A 77 -0.18 -7.02 -6.72
CA ARG A 77 1.25 -7.04 -6.47
C ARG A 77 1.83 -8.36 -6.97
N ALA A 78 2.91 -8.30 -7.71
CA ALA A 78 3.56 -9.44 -8.31
C ALA A 78 5.09 -9.38 -8.13
N TYR A 79 5.66 -10.42 -7.51
CA TYR A 79 7.10 -10.64 -7.49
C TYR A 79 7.48 -11.46 -8.71
N VAL A 80 8.25 -10.88 -9.61
CA VAL A 80 8.54 -11.49 -10.92
C VAL A 80 9.50 -12.67 -10.76
N PRO A 81 9.07 -13.94 -11.00
CA PRO A 81 9.89 -15.11 -10.68
C PRO A 81 11.21 -15.20 -11.46
N ILE A 82 11.22 -14.69 -12.70
CA ILE A 82 12.41 -14.72 -13.58
C ILE A 82 13.42 -13.62 -13.23
N LEU A 83 13.02 -12.60 -12.46
CA LEU A 83 13.87 -11.48 -12.09
C LEU A 83 13.78 -11.22 -10.59
N PRO A 84 14.55 -11.96 -9.78
CA PRO A 84 14.56 -11.79 -8.33
C PRO A 84 14.79 -10.32 -7.95
N GLY A 85 14.05 -9.84 -6.97
CA GLY A 85 14.09 -8.45 -6.53
C GLY A 85 13.15 -7.51 -7.31
N LEU A 86 12.57 -7.92 -8.44
CA LEU A 86 11.57 -7.11 -9.13
C LEU A 86 10.17 -7.38 -8.58
N GLU A 87 9.54 -6.34 -8.06
CA GLU A 87 8.14 -6.28 -7.68
C GLU A 87 7.40 -5.32 -8.61
N ILE A 88 6.26 -5.75 -9.13
CA ILE A 88 5.34 -4.94 -9.93
C ILE A 88 4.06 -4.75 -9.14
N GLN A 89 3.57 -3.52 -9.11
CA GLN A 89 2.28 -3.16 -8.52
C GLN A 89 1.45 -2.45 -9.59
N ALA A 90 0.24 -2.91 -9.81
CA ALA A 90 -0.74 -2.25 -10.66
C ALA A 90 -2.07 -2.16 -9.94
N GLY A 91 -2.72 -1.00 -9.97
CA GLY A 91 -3.95 -0.81 -9.23
C GLY A 91 -4.82 0.30 -9.74
N ARG A 92 -6.00 0.37 -9.15
CA ARG A 92 -6.98 1.41 -9.38
C ARG A 92 -7.55 1.89 -8.06
N THR A 93 -7.54 3.21 -7.91
CA THR A 93 -8.16 3.90 -6.79
C THR A 93 -9.53 4.42 -7.23
N PHE A 94 -10.57 4.01 -6.54
CA PHE A 94 -11.96 4.45 -6.69
C PHE A 94 -12.23 5.49 -5.61
N LYS A 95 -12.48 6.72 -6.00
CA LYS A 95 -12.73 7.84 -5.08
C LYS A 95 -14.21 8.14 -5.02
N ASP A 96 -14.74 8.36 -3.82
CA ASP A 96 -16.17 8.55 -3.64
C ASP A 96 -16.66 9.90 -4.25
N ASP A 97 -15.83 10.96 -4.18
CA ASP A 97 -16.18 12.32 -4.62
C ASP A 97 -15.24 12.90 -5.71
N ASP A 98 -14.40 12.08 -6.35
CA ASP A 98 -13.44 12.52 -7.37
C ASP A 98 -13.27 11.43 -8.45
N LYS A 99 -12.50 11.75 -9.48
CA LYS A 99 -12.21 10.79 -10.56
C LYS A 99 -11.31 9.66 -10.09
N ASP A 100 -11.66 8.46 -10.51
CA ASP A 100 -10.83 7.28 -10.34
C ASP A 100 -9.45 7.47 -10.98
N SER A 101 -8.45 6.79 -10.44
CA SER A 101 -7.10 6.83 -10.98
C SER A 101 -6.49 5.44 -11.06
N ASN A 102 -5.78 5.17 -12.14
CA ASN A 102 -4.97 3.96 -12.27
C ASN A 102 -3.52 4.30 -11.95
N TYR A 103 -2.78 3.34 -11.42
CA TYR A 103 -1.36 3.48 -11.18
C TYR A 103 -0.61 2.20 -11.49
N PHE A 104 0.67 2.37 -11.79
CA PHE A 104 1.62 1.30 -12.00
C PHE A 104 2.94 1.67 -11.33
N THR A 105 3.54 0.73 -10.62
CA THR A 105 4.81 0.91 -9.94
C THR A 105 5.69 -0.31 -10.17
N ALA A 106 6.96 -0.10 -10.44
CA ALA A 106 7.97 -1.14 -10.46
C ALA A 106 9.02 -0.82 -9.39
N ILE A 107 9.29 -1.78 -8.52
CA ILE A 107 10.24 -1.65 -7.41
C ILE A 107 11.32 -2.71 -7.62
N PHE A 108 12.57 -2.30 -7.63
CA PHE A 108 13.69 -3.23 -7.72
C PHE A 108 14.49 -3.23 -6.42
N ASN A 109 14.47 -4.36 -5.72
CA ASN A 109 15.21 -4.57 -4.50
C ASN A 109 16.56 -5.24 -4.82
N VAL A 110 17.61 -4.46 -4.74
CA VAL A 110 18.99 -4.92 -5.05
C VAL A 110 19.43 -6.04 -4.10
N THR A 111 19.06 -5.98 -2.83
CA THR A 111 19.42 -7.00 -1.85
C THR A 111 18.83 -8.37 -2.20
N ASP A 112 17.57 -8.40 -2.64
CA ASP A 112 16.91 -9.64 -3.04
C ASP A 112 17.47 -10.18 -4.38
N ALA A 113 17.79 -9.27 -5.31
CA ALA A 113 18.37 -9.61 -6.61
C ALA A 113 19.73 -10.31 -6.49
N PHE A 114 20.56 -9.89 -5.54
CA PHE A 114 21.90 -10.43 -5.30
C PHE A 114 22.00 -11.32 -4.06
N SER A 115 20.87 -11.76 -3.52
CA SER A 115 20.83 -12.68 -2.40
C SER A 115 21.48 -14.04 -2.77
N ASN A 116 22.34 -14.54 -1.90
CA ASN A 116 22.91 -15.88 -2.03
C ASN A 116 21.95 -17.03 -1.69
N LYS A 117 20.64 -16.74 -1.60
CA LYS A 117 19.64 -17.80 -1.41
C LYS A 117 19.67 -18.75 -2.60
N PRO A 118 19.53 -20.07 -2.38
CA PRO A 118 19.47 -21.03 -3.48
C PRO A 118 18.35 -20.63 -4.44
N LYS A 119 18.71 -20.49 -5.71
CA LYS A 119 17.74 -20.15 -6.75
C LYS A 119 16.73 -21.28 -6.87
N GLN A 120 15.50 -21.03 -6.48
CA GLN A 120 14.40 -21.96 -6.71
C GLN A 120 14.11 -22.05 -8.21
N PRO A 121 13.72 -23.23 -8.72
CA PRO A 121 13.27 -23.33 -10.11
C PRO A 121 12.13 -22.32 -10.35
N ILE A 122 12.15 -21.69 -11.53
CA ILE A 122 11.11 -20.72 -11.90
C ILE A 122 9.80 -21.50 -12.10
N GLN A 123 8.86 -21.29 -11.19
CA GLN A 123 7.52 -21.84 -11.26
C GLN A 123 6.51 -20.72 -11.38
N TRP A 124 5.85 -20.65 -12.54
CA TRP A 124 4.73 -19.73 -12.75
C TRP A 124 3.46 -20.21 -12.06
N PHE A 125 3.30 -21.53 -11.96
CA PHE A 125 2.18 -22.16 -11.27
C PHE A 125 2.72 -23.19 -10.28
N SER A 126 2.19 -23.17 -9.06
CA SER A 126 2.50 -24.16 -8.04
C SER A 126 1.54 -25.34 -8.11
N ASP A 127 1.96 -26.50 -7.60
CA ASP A 127 1.12 -27.70 -7.55
C ASP A 127 -0.04 -27.57 -6.54
N THR A 128 0.06 -26.64 -5.60
CA THR A 128 -0.96 -26.38 -4.57
C THR A 128 -1.48 -24.95 -4.70
N ALA A 129 -2.78 -24.77 -4.39
CA ALA A 129 -3.41 -23.46 -4.46
C ALA A 129 -2.73 -22.42 -3.56
N TYR A 130 -2.28 -22.82 -2.39
CA TYR A 130 -1.56 -21.98 -1.45
C TYR A 130 -0.35 -22.73 -0.90
N LYS A 131 0.75 -21.99 -0.70
CA LYS A 131 1.94 -22.52 -0.10
C LYS A 131 1.85 -22.39 1.42
N LEU A 132 1.61 -23.51 2.10
CA LEU A 132 1.60 -23.56 3.56
C LEU A 132 3.04 -23.64 4.07
N GLU A 133 3.60 -22.55 4.50
CA GLU A 133 4.95 -22.44 5.06
C GLU A 133 4.93 -21.78 6.44
N SER A 134 6.07 -21.90 7.13
CA SER A 134 6.25 -21.22 8.40
C SER A 134 6.10 -19.70 8.23
N MET A 135 5.38 -19.08 9.14
CA MET A 135 5.24 -17.61 9.18
C MET A 135 6.42 -16.93 9.89
N GLU A 136 7.42 -17.68 10.35
CA GLU A 136 8.56 -17.13 11.08
C GLU A 136 9.35 -16.13 10.25
N ASP A 137 9.61 -16.42 8.99
CA ASP A 137 10.33 -15.52 8.08
C ASP A 137 9.57 -14.22 7.82
N ARG A 138 8.24 -14.26 7.90
CA ARG A 138 7.37 -13.10 7.71
C ARG A 138 7.23 -12.20 8.95
N ARG A 139 7.74 -12.61 10.11
CA ARG A 139 7.65 -11.82 11.36
C ARG A 139 8.39 -10.48 11.27
N TYR A 140 9.41 -10.40 10.42
CA TYR A 140 10.24 -9.21 10.25
C TYR A 140 9.92 -8.45 8.97
N GLU A 141 8.89 -8.83 8.23
CA GLU A 141 8.43 -8.06 7.08
C GLU A 141 7.93 -6.69 7.54
N LYS A 142 8.20 -5.69 6.71
CA LYS A 142 7.77 -4.30 6.99
C LYS A 142 6.24 -4.24 7.11
N VAL A 143 5.77 -3.57 8.17
CA VAL A 143 4.33 -3.31 8.37
C VAL A 143 3.79 -2.51 7.18
N ARG A 144 2.67 -2.93 6.66
CA ARG A 144 1.98 -2.22 5.57
C ARG A 144 1.21 -1.04 6.15
N ARG A 145 1.52 0.13 5.66
CA ARG A 145 0.85 1.38 6.03
C ARG A 145 0.96 2.39 4.91
N GLU A 146 0.08 3.38 4.92
CA GLU A 146 0.22 4.53 4.03
C GLU A 146 1.44 5.37 4.46
N ASN A 147 2.41 5.49 3.56
CA ASN A 147 3.62 6.29 3.79
C ASN A 147 3.48 7.71 3.19
N ILE A 148 2.30 8.05 2.66
CA ILE A 148 2.01 9.36 2.08
C ILE A 148 1.26 10.19 3.13
N ILE A 149 1.73 11.40 3.38
CA ILE A 149 1.01 12.34 4.22
C ILE A 149 -0.08 12.99 3.36
N VAL A 150 -1.34 12.67 3.67
CA VAL A 150 -2.48 13.32 3.03
C VAL A 150 -2.67 14.70 3.66
N LYS A 151 -2.69 15.74 2.83
CA LYS A 151 -2.76 17.12 3.27
C LYS A 151 -3.97 17.83 2.70
N GLN A 152 -4.57 18.68 3.49
CA GLN A 152 -5.52 19.69 3.04
C GLN A 152 -4.79 21.01 2.83
N ILE A 153 -5.12 21.69 1.73
CA ILE A 153 -4.57 23.01 1.39
C ILE A 153 -5.65 24.07 1.60
N GLY A 154 -5.29 25.14 2.30
CA GLY A 154 -6.16 26.28 2.51
C GLY A 154 -6.48 26.99 1.18
N GLY A 155 -7.76 27.18 0.85
CA GLY A 155 -8.21 27.90 -0.34
C GLY A 155 -8.41 27.09 -1.61
N ALA A 156 -7.82 25.91 -1.77
CA ALA A 156 -8.01 25.05 -2.94
C ALA A 156 -7.85 23.59 -2.54
N GLY A 157 -8.46 22.67 -3.28
CA GLY A 157 -8.61 21.25 -3.02
C GLY A 157 -7.45 20.48 -2.39
N PHE A 158 -7.67 19.19 -2.18
CA PHE A 158 -6.73 18.27 -1.54
C PHE A 158 -5.54 17.95 -2.45
N ILE A 159 -4.35 17.87 -1.88
CA ILE A 159 -3.17 17.30 -2.55
C ILE A 159 -2.58 16.20 -1.67
N ALA A 160 -2.59 14.98 -2.17
CA ALA A 160 -1.75 13.92 -1.64
C ALA A 160 -0.33 14.11 -2.19
N LYS A 161 0.65 14.30 -1.34
CA LYS A 161 2.05 14.39 -1.76
C LYS A 161 2.83 13.27 -1.11
N ALA A 162 3.40 12.39 -1.92
CA ALA A 162 4.36 11.41 -1.46
C ALA A 162 5.57 12.16 -0.87
N VAL A 163 5.91 11.85 0.38
CA VAL A 163 7.22 12.19 0.93
C VAL A 163 8.00 10.89 0.85
N GLY A 164 8.78 10.73 -0.23
CA GLY A 164 9.76 9.67 -0.31
C GLY A 164 10.83 9.89 0.75
N VAL A 165 11.19 8.85 1.44
CA VAL A 165 12.42 8.71 2.22
C VAL A 165 13.40 7.95 1.35
#